data_6c44dad047a7fe6c7a1eaf9029413dcd
#
_entry.id   6c44dad047a7fe6c7a1eaf9029413dcd
#
_cell.length_a   1.000
_cell.length_b   1.000
_cell.length_c   1.000
_cell.angle_alpha   90.00
_cell.angle_beta   90.00
_cell.angle_gamma   90.00
#
_symmetry.space_group_name_H-M   'P 1'
#
loop_
_entity.id
_entity.type
_entity.pdbx_description
1 polymer ?
#
loop_
_entity_poly.entity_id
_entity_poly.type
_entity_poly.pdbx_seq_one_letter_code
_entity_poly.pdbx_strand_id
1 'polypeptide(L)'
;MDFGCRGKGFFAKVSNSLAAETIITSSDKQFSIRKVCNHKTQECSFFVGKKAIEKNLPEDRTSYEWLGNTFALRTSFGSYDSYTTFADRTHKPHTLSSIIATDSKTQCAVTVDNKGVSFYSLFREKPVKFIAANDKKFSFSQDVASLESVVKAEFKGKKVHMTYMNKAERNVSVVLDNPCVK
;
A
#
# COMPACT_ATOMS: atom_id res chain seq x y z
N MET A 1 -56.33 -0.19 -50.72
CA MET A 1 -56.42 -0.11 -49.25
C MET A 1 -55.10 -0.56 -48.71
N ASP A 2 -54.24 0.45 -48.35
CA ASP A 2 -52.88 0.25 -47.82
C ASP A 2 -52.95 0.12 -46.33
N PHE A 3 -52.43 -0.96 -45.80
CA PHE A 3 -52.13 -1.08 -44.34
C PHE A 3 -50.60 -1.17 -44.12
N GLY A 4 -50.02 0.02 -43.96
CA GLY A 4 -48.67 0.14 -43.58
C GLY A 4 -48.45 -0.14 -42.08
N CYS A 5 -47.83 -1.26 -41.73
CA CYS A 5 -47.36 -1.57 -40.36
C CYS A 5 -45.95 -0.99 -40.15
N ARG A 6 -45.86 0.21 -39.54
CA ARG A 6 -44.60 0.78 -39.09
C ARG A 6 -44.23 0.14 -37.73
N GLY A 7 -43.41 -0.88 -37.77
CA GLY A 7 -42.70 -1.39 -36.60
C GLY A 7 -41.62 -0.42 -36.14
N LYS A 8 -41.86 0.31 -35.03
CA LYS A 8 -40.78 1.04 -34.31
C LYS A 8 -39.89 0.03 -33.61
N GLY A 9 -38.78 -0.30 -34.24
CA GLY A 9 -37.71 -1.06 -33.57
C GLY A 9 -37.12 -0.23 -32.42
N PHE A 10 -37.42 -0.62 -31.19
CA PHE A 10 -36.71 -0.16 -30.01
C PHE A 10 -35.32 -0.82 -30.05
N PHE A 11 -34.31 -0.10 -30.53
CA PHE A 11 -32.94 -0.46 -30.30
C PHE A 11 -32.63 -0.18 -28.81
N ALA A 12 -32.69 -1.21 -27.98
CA ALA A 12 -32.12 -1.17 -26.66
C ALA A 12 -30.63 -0.87 -26.83
N LYS A 13 -30.20 0.31 -26.39
CA LYS A 13 -28.78 0.66 -26.25
C LYS A 13 -28.21 -0.29 -25.23
N VAL A 14 -27.59 -1.38 -25.66
CA VAL A 14 -26.71 -2.19 -24.82
C VAL A 14 -25.51 -1.31 -24.51
N SER A 15 -25.54 -0.64 -23.38
CA SER A 15 -24.36 0.02 -22.84
C SER A 15 -23.40 -1.09 -22.38
N ASN A 16 -22.50 -1.50 -23.24
CA ASN A 16 -21.31 -2.25 -22.84
C ASN A 16 -20.49 -1.36 -21.92
N SER A 17 -20.81 -1.30 -20.63
CA SER A 17 -19.92 -0.70 -19.64
C SER A 17 -18.74 -1.63 -19.49
N LEU A 18 -17.64 -1.30 -20.19
CA LEU A 18 -16.36 -2.00 -20.15
C LEU A 18 -15.66 -1.87 -18.78
N ALA A 19 -16.28 -1.17 -17.86
CA ALA A 19 -15.75 -0.90 -16.53
C ALA A 19 -16.62 -1.57 -15.45
N ALA A 20 -16.01 -2.38 -14.60
CA ALA A 20 -16.64 -2.89 -13.39
C ALA A 20 -16.36 -1.94 -12.22
N GLU A 21 -17.40 -1.61 -11.47
CA GLU A 21 -17.30 -0.79 -10.27
C GLU A 21 -17.60 -1.63 -9.04
N THR A 22 -16.78 -1.48 -7.99
CA THR A 22 -16.93 -2.16 -6.71
C THR A 22 -16.72 -1.16 -5.58
N ILE A 23 -17.57 -1.23 -4.56
CA ILE A 23 -17.38 -0.45 -3.31
C ILE A 23 -16.75 -1.35 -2.25
N ILE A 24 -15.61 -0.92 -1.74
CA ILE A 24 -14.84 -1.60 -0.70
C ILE A 24 -15.01 -0.78 0.58
N THR A 25 -15.64 -1.35 1.59
CA THR A 25 -16.04 -0.61 2.81
C THR A 25 -15.25 -1.11 4.02
N SER A 26 -14.86 -0.19 4.91
CA SER A 26 -14.22 -0.50 6.19
C SER A 26 -15.16 -1.32 7.10
N SER A 27 -14.59 -2.01 8.08
CA SER A 27 -15.35 -2.85 9.03
C SER A 27 -16.40 -2.07 9.82
N ASP A 28 -16.12 -0.80 10.16
CA ASP A 28 -17.04 0.11 10.85
C ASP A 28 -18.06 0.77 9.90
N LYS A 29 -17.99 0.47 8.60
CA LYS A 29 -18.84 1.02 7.53
C LYS A 29 -18.82 2.56 7.40
N GLN A 30 -17.83 3.23 7.99
CA GLN A 30 -17.74 4.69 7.98
C GLN A 30 -16.88 5.24 6.85
N PHE A 31 -16.08 4.39 6.21
CA PHE A 31 -15.19 4.76 5.12
C PHE A 31 -15.28 3.76 3.98
N SER A 32 -15.33 4.23 2.76
CA SER A 32 -15.41 3.38 1.58
C SER A 32 -14.52 3.88 0.45
N ILE A 33 -13.99 2.93 -0.28
CA ILE A 33 -13.18 3.12 -1.48
C ILE A 33 -13.98 2.59 -2.68
N ARG A 34 -14.06 3.38 -3.72
CA ARG A 34 -14.63 2.98 -5.00
C ARG A 34 -13.50 2.48 -5.90
N LYS A 35 -13.52 1.18 -6.24
CA LYS A 35 -12.63 0.55 -7.22
C LYS A 35 -13.34 0.51 -8.56
N VAL A 36 -12.67 0.97 -9.63
CA VAL A 36 -13.17 0.93 -11.01
C VAL A 36 -12.13 0.26 -11.88
N CYS A 37 -12.44 -0.89 -12.44
CA CYS A 37 -11.53 -1.65 -13.31
C CYS A 37 -11.98 -1.62 -14.75
N ASN A 38 -11.04 -1.46 -15.66
CA ASN A 38 -11.24 -1.59 -17.09
C ASN A 38 -10.76 -2.98 -17.53
N HIS A 39 -11.70 -3.85 -17.92
CA HIS A 39 -11.38 -5.23 -18.30
C HIS A 39 -10.57 -5.34 -19.61
N LYS A 40 -10.57 -4.31 -20.47
CA LYS A 40 -9.77 -4.32 -21.68
C LYS A 40 -8.29 -4.05 -21.40
N THR A 41 -8.00 -3.07 -20.53
CA THR A 41 -6.62 -2.72 -20.18
C THR A 41 -6.09 -3.48 -18.97
N GLN A 42 -6.94 -4.21 -18.25
CA GLN A 42 -6.64 -4.88 -16.98
C GLN A 42 -6.07 -3.91 -15.93
N GLU A 43 -6.60 -2.70 -15.92
CA GLU A 43 -6.20 -1.64 -15.00
C GLU A 43 -7.35 -1.25 -14.08
N CYS A 44 -7.02 -0.95 -12.84
CA CYS A 44 -7.97 -0.47 -11.84
C CYS A 44 -7.58 0.91 -11.32
N SER A 45 -8.59 1.70 -11.01
CA SER A 45 -8.45 3.00 -10.35
C SER A 45 -9.24 3.02 -9.05
N PHE A 46 -8.70 3.69 -8.04
CA PHE A 46 -9.25 3.72 -6.69
C PHE A 46 -9.58 5.15 -6.28
N PHE A 47 -10.73 5.36 -5.63
CA PHE A 47 -11.25 6.68 -5.33
C PHE A 47 -11.81 6.75 -3.91
N VAL A 48 -11.62 7.90 -3.26
CA VAL A 48 -12.38 8.34 -2.10
C VAL A 48 -13.37 9.41 -2.56
N GLY A 49 -14.65 9.09 -2.53
CA GLY A 49 -15.66 9.93 -3.14
C GLY A 49 -15.38 10.17 -4.63
N LYS A 50 -15.17 11.44 -5.02
CA LYS A 50 -14.80 11.83 -6.38
C LYS A 50 -13.30 11.93 -6.63
N LYS A 51 -12.48 11.90 -5.57
CA LYS A 51 -11.02 12.09 -5.66
C LYS A 51 -10.32 10.76 -5.87
N ALA A 52 -9.49 10.68 -6.91
CA ALA A 52 -8.63 9.51 -7.10
C ALA A 52 -7.54 9.45 -6.02
N ILE A 53 -7.35 8.24 -5.47
CA ILE A 53 -6.20 7.88 -4.65
C ILE A 53 -5.09 7.44 -5.60
N GLU A 54 -5.41 6.49 -6.48
CA GLU A 54 -4.52 5.94 -7.50
C GLU A 54 -5.31 5.68 -8.78
N LYS A 55 -4.62 5.69 -9.93
CA LYS A 55 -5.24 5.47 -11.24
C LYS A 55 -4.41 4.51 -12.09
N ASN A 56 -5.11 3.72 -12.91
CA ASN A 56 -4.54 2.88 -13.95
C ASN A 56 -3.47 1.92 -13.41
N LEU A 57 -3.73 1.32 -12.24
CA LEU A 57 -2.85 0.31 -11.66
C LEU A 57 -3.12 -1.06 -12.29
N PRO A 58 -2.08 -1.85 -12.62
CA PRO A 58 -2.26 -3.21 -13.10
C PRO A 58 -3.03 -4.05 -12.08
N GLU A 59 -4.11 -4.70 -12.50
CA GLU A 59 -4.99 -5.46 -11.59
C GLU A 59 -4.26 -6.66 -10.97
N ASP A 60 -3.44 -7.37 -11.76
CA ASP A 60 -2.68 -8.55 -11.36
C ASP A 60 -1.53 -8.25 -10.37
N ARG A 61 -1.11 -6.99 -10.27
CA ARG A 61 -0.01 -6.52 -9.41
C ARG A 61 -0.48 -5.62 -8.27
N THR A 62 -1.78 -5.48 -8.12
CA THR A 62 -2.38 -4.59 -7.13
C THR A 62 -3.21 -5.40 -6.14
N SER A 63 -2.91 -5.25 -4.88
CA SER A 63 -3.66 -5.82 -3.76
C SER A 63 -4.07 -4.74 -2.77
N TYR A 64 -5.07 -5.03 -1.96
CA TYR A 64 -5.50 -4.10 -0.93
C TYR A 64 -5.95 -4.83 0.33
N GLU A 65 -5.82 -4.15 1.45
CA GLU A 65 -6.27 -4.63 2.74
C GLU A 65 -6.73 -3.47 3.64
N TRP A 66 -7.44 -3.82 4.71
CA TRP A 66 -7.78 -2.89 5.77
C TRP A 66 -6.87 -3.09 6.97
N LEU A 67 -6.13 -2.05 7.33
CA LEU A 67 -5.34 -1.97 8.56
C LEU A 67 -6.15 -1.17 9.60
N GLY A 68 -7.08 -1.86 10.29
CA GLY A 68 -8.12 -1.18 11.07
C GLY A 68 -9.02 -0.33 10.17
N ASN A 69 -9.04 0.98 10.37
CA ASN A 69 -9.81 1.93 9.55
C ASN A 69 -8.98 2.59 8.44
N THR A 70 -7.75 2.15 8.23
CA THR A 70 -6.88 2.63 7.16
C THR A 70 -6.88 1.64 6.00
N PHE A 71 -7.19 2.11 4.81
CA PHE A 71 -7.08 1.36 3.57
C PHE A 71 -5.63 1.39 3.11
N ALA A 72 -5.05 0.23 2.86
CA ALA A 72 -3.72 0.06 2.32
C ALA A 72 -3.81 -0.57 0.93
N LEU A 73 -3.36 0.15 -0.08
CA LEU A 73 -3.34 -0.24 -1.48
C LEU A 73 -1.89 -0.48 -1.91
N ARG A 74 -1.52 -1.73 -2.10
CA ARG A 74 -0.17 -2.12 -2.49
C ARG A 74 -0.10 -2.42 -3.98
N THR A 75 0.91 -1.85 -4.66
CA THR A 75 1.24 -2.13 -6.05
C THR A 75 2.69 -2.59 -6.15
N SER A 76 2.93 -3.67 -6.89
CA SER A 76 4.27 -4.25 -7.09
C SER A 76 4.65 -4.17 -8.57
N PHE A 77 5.86 -3.69 -8.87
CA PHE A 77 6.41 -3.60 -10.22
C PHE A 77 7.56 -4.59 -10.47
N GLY A 78 7.80 -5.49 -9.54
CA GLY A 78 8.85 -6.49 -9.60
C GLY A 78 9.24 -6.99 -8.22
N SER A 79 10.36 -7.72 -8.12
CA SER A 79 10.76 -8.39 -6.87
C SER A 79 11.10 -7.43 -5.73
N TYR A 80 11.52 -6.19 -6.03
CA TYR A 80 12.00 -5.22 -5.03
C TYR A 80 11.35 -3.83 -5.19
N ASP A 81 10.48 -3.65 -6.17
CA ASP A 81 9.85 -2.35 -6.43
C ASP A 81 8.36 -2.44 -6.11
N SER A 82 8.02 -2.03 -4.91
CA SER A 82 6.64 -1.97 -4.46
C SER A 82 6.40 -0.71 -3.65
N TYR A 83 5.21 -0.15 -3.80
CA TYR A 83 4.75 0.92 -2.93
C TYR A 83 3.37 0.61 -2.36
N THR A 84 3.04 1.25 -1.25
CA THR A 84 1.73 1.16 -0.64
C THR A 84 1.19 2.56 -0.40
N THR A 85 0.02 2.83 -0.93
CA THR A 85 -0.73 4.06 -0.67
C THR A 85 -1.74 3.81 0.43
N PHE A 86 -1.62 4.58 1.50
CA PHE A 86 -2.54 4.58 2.64
C PHE A 86 -3.59 5.66 2.47
N ALA A 87 -4.82 5.34 2.78
CA ALA A 87 -5.93 6.27 2.79
C ALA A 87 -6.85 6.00 3.99
N ASP A 88 -7.32 7.05 4.62
CA ASP A 88 -8.34 6.98 5.65
C ASP A 88 -9.33 8.14 5.51
N ARG A 89 -10.24 8.26 6.46
CA ARG A 89 -11.29 9.27 6.46
C ARG A 89 -10.77 10.69 6.72
N THR A 90 -9.62 10.85 7.39
CA THR A 90 -9.17 12.12 7.97
C THR A 90 -7.94 12.70 7.33
N HIS A 91 -7.11 11.85 6.73
CA HIS A 91 -5.83 12.26 6.17
C HIS A 91 -5.86 12.29 4.63
N LYS A 92 -4.95 13.06 4.04
CA LYS A 92 -4.66 12.94 2.61
C LYS A 92 -3.99 11.59 2.36
N PRO A 93 -4.28 10.91 1.24
CA PRO A 93 -3.56 9.70 0.86
C PRO A 93 -2.05 9.92 0.88
N HIS A 94 -1.32 8.95 1.42
CA HIS A 94 0.13 9.00 1.56
C HIS A 94 0.75 7.70 1.08
N THR A 95 1.83 7.79 0.30
CA THR A 95 2.50 6.64 -0.32
C THR A 95 3.87 6.42 0.29
N LEU A 96 4.16 5.18 0.66
CA LEU A 96 5.47 4.73 1.12
C LEU A 96 5.96 3.58 0.24
N SER A 97 7.26 3.54 -0.05
CA SER A 97 7.92 2.45 -0.80
C SER A 97 8.64 1.50 0.13
N SER A 98 8.90 0.28 -0.35
CA SER A 98 9.75 -0.72 0.33
C SER A 98 9.35 -0.99 1.78
N ILE A 99 8.05 -1.16 2.01
CA ILE A 99 7.53 -1.46 3.35
C ILE A 99 7.79 -2.92 3.68
N ILE A 100 8.42 -3.15 4.83
CA ILE A 100 8.70 -4.50 5.37
C ILE A 100 7.83 -4.87 6.57
N ALA A 101 7.22 -3.89 7.24
CA ALA A 101 6.28 -4.14 8.33
C ALA A 101 5.32 -2.96 8.51
N THR A 102 4.09 -3.25 8.95
CA THR A 102 3.08 -2.26 9.34
C THR A 102 2.43 -2.64 10.65
N ASP A 103 2.01 -1.64 11.42
CA ASP A 103 1.18 -1.81 12.61
C ASP A 103 -0.05 -0.90 12.54
N SER A 104 -1.21 -1.52 12.40
CA SER A 104 -2.49 -0.83 12.31
C SER A 104 -2.88 -0.09 13.60
N LYS A 105 -2.44 -0.60 14.77
CA LYS A 105 -2.80 -0.01 16.07
C LYS A 105 -2.11 1.31 16.33
N THR A 106 -0.82 1.39 15.98
CA THR A 106 -0.02 2.60 16.16
C THR A 106 0.10 3.42 14.88
N GLN A 107 -0.49 2.94 13.77
CA GLN A 107 -0.37 3.52 12.44
C GLN A 107 1.09 3.78 12.03
N CYS A 108 1.93 2.78 12.25
CA CYS A 108 3.35 2.82 12.00
C CYS A 108 3.74 1.88 10.85
N ALA A 109 4.71 2.29 10.03
CA ALA A 109 5.33 1.44 9.03
C ALA A 109 6.86 1.47 9.18
N VAL A 110 7.50 0.35 8.86
CA VAL A 110 8.95 0.25 8.68
C VAL A 110 9.23 0.10 7.19
N THR A 111 10.07 0.98 6.66
CA THR A 111 10.56 0.92 5.28
C THR A 111 12.07 0.71 5.28
N VAL A 112 12.59 0.10 4.23
CA VAL A 112 14.02 -0.14 4.06
C VAL A 112 14.42 0.27 2.65
N ASP A 113 15.49 1.04 2.54
CA ASP A 113 16.13 1.39 1.28
C ASP A 113 17.66 1.32 1.43
N ASN A 114 18.40 1.65 0.39
CA ASN A 114 19.87 1.65 0.42
C ASN A 114 20.46 2.69 1.38
N LYS A 115 19.67 3.65 1.87
CA LYS A 115 20.11 4.65 2.85
C LYS A 115 19.95 4.15 4.28
N GLY A 116 19.03 3.19 4.52
CA GLY A 116 18.82 2.63 5.84
C GLY A 116 17.38 2.18 6.12
N VAL A 117 17.05 2.14 7.39
CA VAL A 117 15.73 1.74 7.92
C VAL A 117 15.00 2.96 8.44
N SER A 118 13.81 3.20 7.93
CA SER A 118 12.96 4.33 8.34
C SER A 118 11.68 3.85 9.02
N PHE A 119 11.25 4.56 10.02
CA PHE A 119 9.98 4.37 10.71
C PHE A 119 9.07 5.55 10.41
N TYR A 120 7.92 5.30 9.84
CA TYR A 120 6.94 6.32 9.49
C TYR A 120 5.65 6.15 10.30
N SER A 121 5.08 7.26 10.74
CA SER A 121 3.62 7.29 10.93
C SER A 121 2.99 7.32 9.53
N LEU A 122 1.97 6.49 9.27
CA LEU A 122 1.43 6.20 7.92
C LEU A 122 1.08 7.43 7.08
N PHE A 123 0.76 8.56 7.73
CA PHE A 123 0.33 9.79 7.05
C PHE A 123 1.32 10.96 7.21
N ARG A 124 2.57 10.68 7.58
CA ARG A 124 3.63 11.71 7.69
C ARG A 124 4.66 11.56 6.58
N GLU A 125 4.99 12.67 5.93
CA GLU A 125 6.00 12.71 4.86
C GLU A 125 7.43 12.42 5.38
N LYS A 126 7.73 12.77 6.63
CA LYS A 126 9.06 12.57 7.23
C LYS A 126 9.04 11.39 8.19
N PRO A 127 10.10 10.57 8.20
CA PRO A 127 10.22 9.49 9.17
C PRO A 127 10.24 10.04 10.61
N VAL A 128 9.61 9.30 11.51
CA VAL A 128 9.65 9.55 12.96
C VAL A 128 11.02 9.16 13.52
N LYS A 129 11.64 8.12 12.93
CA LYS A 129 12.98 7.64 13.25
C LYS A 129 13.66 7.11 11.99
N PHE A 130 14.95 7.36 11.89
CA PHE A 130 15.79 6.85 10.82
C PHE A 130 17.06 6.20 11.40
N ILE A 131 17.45 5.05 10.89
CA ILE A 131 18.67 4.33 11.21
C ILE A 131 19.46 4.22 9.90
N ALA A 132 20.57 4.94 9.81
CA ALA A 132 21.34 4.98 8.58
C ALA A 132 22.00 3.62 8.27
N ALA A 133 22.16 3.30 6.99
CA ALA A 133 22.83 2.07 6.56
C ALA A 133 24.26 1.93 7.11
N ASN A 134 24.96 3.05 7.34
CA ASN A 134 26.30 3.10 7.91
C ASN A 134 26.32 3.33 9.43
N ASP A 135 25.19 3.20 10.13
CA ASP A 135 25.09 3.36 11.57
C ASP A 135 26.02 2.36 12.29
N LYS A 136 26.90 2.89 13.14
CA LYS A 136 27.95 2.09 13.83
C LYS A 136 27.35 1.08 14.81
N LYS A 137 26.21 1.38 15.42
CA LYS A 137 25.55 0.50 16.40
C LYS A 137 24.95 -0.72 15.73
N PHE A 138 24.34 -0.54 14.54
CA PHE A 138 23.69 -1.62 13.81
C PHE A 138 24.67 -2.34 12.89
N SER A 139 25.64 -1.62 12.31
CA SER A 139 26.68 -2.19 11.43
C SER A 139 26.08 -3.09 10.35
N PHE A 140 25.06 -2.63 9.62
CA PHE A 140 24.43 -3.39 8.54
C PHE A 140 25.46 -3.86 7.52
N SER A 141 25.24 -5.06 6.95
CA SER A 141 26.06 -5.56 5.85
C SER A 141 25.94 -4.61 4.64
N GLN A 142 27.10 -4.33 4.02
CA GLN A 142 27.20 -3.51 2.81
C GLN A 142 27.37 -4.38 1.55
N ASP A 143 27.59 -5.68 1.73
CA ASP A 143 27.90 -6.64 0.67
C ASP A 143 26.65 -7.34 0.11
N VAL A 144 25.46 -6.83 0.46
CA VAL A 144 24.18 -7.35 -0.01
C VAL A 144 23.63 -6.50 -1.15
N ALA A 145 22.90 -7.13 -2.07
CA ALA A 145 22.30 -6.45 -3.22
C ALA A 145 21.32 -5.32 -2.80
N SER A 146 20.64 -5.49 -1.67
CA SER A 146 19.84 -4.45 -1.03
C SER A 146 19.66 -4.74 0.46
N LEU A 147 19.54 -3.71 1.30
CA LEU A 147 19.21 -3.89 2.72
C LEU A 147 17.84 -4.53 2.92
N GLU A 148 16.90 -4.30 2.00
CA GLU A 148 15.56 -4.88 2.03
C GLU A 148 15.58 -6.43 2.04
N SER A 149 16.57 -7.04 1.39
CA SER A 149 16.70 -8.50 1.35
C SER A 149 17.13 -9.12 2.68
N VAL A 150 17.77 -8.36 3.56
CA VAL A 150 18.40 -8.84 4.79
C VAL A 150 17.83 -8.22 6.06
N VAL A 151 16.97 -7.22 5.97
CA VAL A 151 16.31 -6.61 7.11
C VAL A 151 14.86 -7.10 7.18
N LYS A 152 14.46 -7.60 8.35
CA LYS A 152 13.08 -7.96 8.67
C LYS A 152 12.64 -7.22 9.91
N ALA A 153 11.39 -6.84 9.98
CA ALA A 153 10.80 -6.20 11.15
C ALA A 153 9.43 -6.79 11.48
N GLU A 154 9.09 -6.79 12.75
CA GLU A 154 7.78 -7.22 13.26
C GLU A 154 7.40 -6.34 14.45
N PHE A 155 6.18 -5.80 14.43
CA PHE A 155 5.63 -5.07 15.57
C PHE A 155 5.06 -6.03 16.62
N LYS A 156 5.49 -5.88 17.88
CA LYS A 156 4.96 -6.62 19.04
C LYS A 156 4.59 -5.65 20.16
N GLY A 157 3.34 -5.21 20.14
CA GLY A 157 2.84 -4.19 21.06
C GLY A 157 3.60 -2.86 20.89
N LYS A 158 4.25 -2.40 21.98
CA LYS A 158 5.04 -1.14 21.96
C LYS A 158 6.48 -1.33 21.48
N LYS A 159 6.83 -2.50 20.97
CA LYS A 159 8.20 -2.82 20.52
C LYS A 159 8.21 -3.20 19.05
N VAL A 160 9.36 -3.02 18.42
CA VAL A 160 9.68 -3.52 17.09
C VAL A 160 10.83 -4.50 17.21
N HIS A 161 10.59 -5.74 16.83
CA HIS A 161 11.61 -6.76 16.72
C HIS A 161 12.19 -6.67 15.31
N MET A 162 13.47 -6.37 15.20
CA MET A 162 14.15 -6.25 13.93
C MET A 162 15.29 -7.26 13.86
N THR A 163 15.37 -8.00 12.75
CA THR A 163 16.50 -8.89 12.44
C THR A 163 17.17 -8.40 11.17
N TYR A 164 18.50 -8.46 11.14
CA TYR A 164 19.28 -8.01 10.00
C TYR A 164 20.62 -8.73 9.92
N MET A 165 21.25 -8.73 8.75
CA MET A 165 22.61 -9.19 8.56
C MET A 165 23.59 -8.04 8.85
N ASN A 166 24.56 -8.30 9.73
CA ASN A 166 25.61 -7.31 10.02
C ASN A 166 26.83 -7.47 9.08
N LYS A 167 27.82 -6.57 9.20
CA LYS A 167 29.06 -6.61 8.38
C LYS A 167 29.89 -7.89 8.53
N ALA A 168 29.69 -8.66 9.61
CA ALA A 168 30.35 -9.95 9.80
C ALA A 168 29.46 -11.11 9.25
N GLU A 169 28.50 -10.81 8.39
CA GLU A 169 27.55 -11.75 7.78
C GLU A 169 26.76 -12.60 8.79
N ARG A 170 26.55 -12.05 9.98
CA ARG A 170 25.79 -12.70 11.05
C ARG A 170 24.40 -12.09 11.16
N ASN A 171 23.40 -12.94 11.34
CA ASN A 171 22.07 -12.48 11.68
C ASN A 171 22.04 -11.95 13.12
N VAL A 172 21.62 -10.71 13.27
CA VAL A 172 21.49 -10.00 14.54
C VAL A 172 20.02 -9.68 14.77
N SER A 173 19.56 -9.89 16.00
CA SER A 173 18.22 -9.50 16.42
C SER A 173 18.31 -8.39 17.46
N VAL A 174 17.48 -7.36 17.29
CA VAL A 174 17.36 -6.23 18.22
C VAL A 174 15.90 -5.94 18.51
N VAL A 175 15.65 -5.44 19.71
CA VAL A 175 14.32 -4.97 20.12
C VAL A 175 14.40 -3.47 20.33
N LEU A 176 13.56 -2.74 19.60
CA LEU A 176 13.49 -1.28 19.66
C LEU A 176 12.14 -0.86 20.24
N ASP A 177 12.08 0.31 20.86
CA ASP A 177 10.79 0.93 21.14
C ASP A 177 10.13 1.34 19.81
N ASN A 178 8.81 1.12 19.71
CA ASN A 178 8.06 1.60 18.57
C ASN A 178 8.03 3.14 18.58
N PRO A 179 8.69 3.82 17.64
CA PRO A 179 8.83 5.27 17.70
C PRO A 179 7.53 6.03 17.36
N CYS A 180 6.50 5.33 16.86
CA CYS A 180 5.21 5.91 16.59
C CYS A 180 4.28 5.92 17.81
N VAL A 181 4.64 5.25 18.90
CA VAL A 181 3.91 5.30 20.18
C VAL A 181 4.34 6.56 20.93
N LYS A 182 3.38 7.41 21.27
CA LYS A 182 3.59 8.56 22.15
C LYS A 182 3.46 8.16 23.59
#